data_ce218a594dcbac36dd831e76d63a5a18
#
_entry.id   ce218a594dcbac36dd831e76d63a5a18
#
_cell.length_a   1.000
_cell.length_b   1.000
_cell.length_c   1.000
_cell.angle_alpha   90.00
_cell.angle_beta   90.00
_cell.angle_gamma   90.00
#
_symmetry.space_group_name_H-M   'P 1'
#
loop_
_entity.id
_entity.type
_entity.pdbx_description
1 polymer ?
#
loop_
_entity_poly.entity_id
_entity_poly.type
_entity_poly.pdbx_seq_one_letter_code
_entity_poly.pdbx_strand_id
1 'polypeptide(L)'
;GPWDTNTFEVEDSAMGFIKMKNGALINLRAAWAINMLDAREASTTLCGTKEGAEIKHGGSYPKSELWFNHTRHGKMCHETLSGEALVDYFDGVNEAPGVVEAKQWIEAILSDTQPCVKPEEAFRVTQILDAIYKASERNETIKF
;
A
#
# COMPACT_ATOMS: atom_id res chain seq x y z
N GLY A 1 -17.98 -13.12 5.25
CA GLY A 1 -18.30 -12.38 6.46
C GLY A 1 -19.70 -12.72 7.00
N PRO A 2 -20.11 -12.18 8.15
CA PRO A 2 -21.38 -12.49 8.78
C PRO A 2 -22.57 -11.68 8.25
N TRP A 3 -22.51 -11.21 7.04
CA TRP A 3 -23.59 -10.45 6.39
C TRP A 3 -24.37 -11.28 5.39
N ASP A 4 -25.59 -10.84 5.11
CA ASP A 4 -26.46 -11.46 4.12
C ASP A 4 -26.02 -11.02 2.71
N THR A 5 -25.53 -11.94 1.91
CA THR A 5 -25.08 -11.71 0.54
C THR A 5 -26.20 -11.25 -0.41
N ASN A 6 -27.47 -11.41 -0.02
CA ASN A 6 -28.60 -10.93 -0.83
C ASN A 6 -28.88 -9.43 -0.65
N THR A 7 -28.38 -8.84 0.44
CA THR A 7 -28.58 -7.42 0.78
C THR A 7 -27.29 -6.61 0.73
N PHE A 8 -26.15 -7.27 0.52
CA PHE A 8 -24.85 -6.65 0.47
C PHE A 8 -24.45 -6.41 -0.99
N GLU A 9 -24.46 -5.15 -1.40
CA GLU A 9 -24.34 -4.73 -2.82
C GLU A 9 -22.94 -4.23 -3.22
N VAL A 10 -21.99 -4.24 -2.27
CA VAL A 10 -20.60 -3.81 -2.52
C VAL A 10 -19.63 -4.97 -2.33
N GLU A 11 -18.46 -4.87 -2.93
CA GLU A 11 -17.41 -5.88 -2.77
C GLU A 11 -16.85 -5.89 -1.34
N ASP A 12 -16.57 -7.07 -0.83
CA ASP A 12 -15.82 -7.28 0.42
C ASP A 12 -14.34 -7.59 0.17
N SER A 13 -13.99 -7.92 -1.06
CA SER A 13 -12.65 -8.29 -1.48
C SER A 13 -12.40 -7.87 -2.92
N ALA A 14 -11.23 -7.31 -3.18
CA ALA A 14 -10.77 -6.96 -4.52
C ALA A 14 -9.33 -7.44 -4.74
N MET A 15 -9.05 -7.90 -5.95
CA MET A 15 -7.72 -8.28 -6.39
C MET A 15 -7.43 -7.65 -7.75
N GLY A 16 -6.30 -6.97 -7.87
CA GLY A 16 -5.87 -6.33 -9.10
C GLY A 16 -4.44 -6.68 -9.48
N PHE A 17 -4.20 -6.88 -10.77
CA PHE A 17 -2.88 -7.05 -11.33
C PHE A 17 -2.60 -5.93 -12.33
N ILE A 18 -1.68 -5.04 -12.01
CA ILE A 18 -1.42 -3.82 -12.75
C ILE A 18 -0.01 -3.87 -13.34
N LYS A 19 0.12 -3.65 -14.66
CA LYS A 19 1.40 -3.49 -15.33
C LYS A 19 1.64 -2.01 -15.61
N MET A 20 2.70 -1.48 -15.04
CA MET A 20 3.12 -0.09 -15.24
C MET A 20 3.90 0.06 -16.56
N LYS A 21 3.93 1.28 -17.11
CA LYS A 21 4.64 1.58 -18.37
C LYS A 21 6.15 1.30 -18.30
N ASN A 22 6.76 1.44 -17.13
CA ASN A 22 8.17 1.13 -16.89
C ASN A 22 8.45 -0.37 -16.71
N GLY A 23 7.42 -1.23 -16.84
CA GLY A 23 7.53 -2.68 -16.67
C GLY A 23 7.33 -3.20 -15.25
N ALA A 24 7.22 -2.34 -14.24
CA ALA A 24 6.90 -2.76 -12.89
C ALA A 24 5.50 -3.40 -12.83
N LEU A 25 5.35 -4.38 -11.95
CA LEU A 25 4.10 -5.09 -11.72
C LEU A 25 3.62 -4.83 -10.30
N ILE A 26 2.35 -4.52 -10.15
CA ILE A 26 1.70 -4.37 -8.85
C ILE A 26 0.62 -5.45 -8.73
N ASN A 27 0.69 -6.20 -7.64
CA ASN A 27 -0.38 -7.11 -7.22
C ASN A 27 -1.09 -6.46 -6.03
N LEU A 28 -2.26 -5.91 -6.27
CA LEU A 28 -3.09 -5.28 -5.25
C LEU A 28 -4.07 -6.29 -4.68
N ARG A 29 -4.18 -6.34 -3.37
CA ARG A 29 -5.20 -7.11 -2.66
C ARG A 29 -5.81 -6.24 -1.58
N ALA A 30 -7.11 -6.19 -1.54
CA ALA A 30 -7.86 -5.50 -0.50
C ALA A 30 -9.03 -6.39 -0.07
N ALA A 31 -9.21 -6.58 1.22
CA ALA A 31 -10.35 -7.30 1.76
C ALA A 31 -10.58 -6.83 3.20
N TRP A 32 -11.82 -6.63 3.57
CA TRP A 32 -12.17 -6.28 4.94
C TRP A 32 -12.88 -7.40 5.68
N ALA A 33 -13.13 -8.52 5.01
CA ALA A 33 -13.90 -9.62 5.60
C ALA A 33 -13.54 -11.01 5.05
N ILE A 34 -12.34 -11.22 4.61
CA ILE A 34 -11.87 -12.53 4.16
C ILE A 34 -11.44 -13.39 5.35
N ASN A 35 -11.83 -14.67 5.34
CA ASN A 35 -11.40 -15.62 6.35
C ASN A 35 -9.96 -16.07 6.07
N MET A 36 -9.02 -15.64 6.90
CA MET A 36 -7.62 -15.99 6.80
C MET A 36 -6.98 -16.12 8.19
N LEU A 37 -5.93 -16.95 8.30
CA LEU A 37 -5.27 -17.19 9.59
C LEU A 37 -4.41 -16.01 10.03
N ASP A 38 -3.76 -15.34 9.09
CA ASP A 38 -2.89 -14.19 9.37
C ASP A 38 -3.53 -12.92 8.79
N ALA A 39 -4.52 -12.40 9.52
CA ALA A 39 -5.16 -11.15 9.17
C ALA A 39 -4.19 -10.00 9.38
N ARG A 40 -3.95 -9.22 8.33
CA ARG A 40 -3.06 -8.05 8.33
C ARG A 40 -3.86 -6.82 7.98
N GLU A 41 -3.61 -5.74 8.66
CA GLU A 41 -4.24 -4.46 8.35
C GLU A 41 -3.64 -3.84 7.09
N ALA A 42 -2.30 -3.86 6.99
CA ALA A 42 -1.60 -3.39 5.81
C ALA A 42 -0.26 -4.12 5.65
N SER A 43 0.10 -4.43 4.42
CA SER A 43 1.43 -4.94 4.09
C SER A 43 1.83 -4.50 2.69
N THR A 44 3.10 -4.20 2.52
CA THR A 44 3.68 -3.88 1.21
C THR A 44 4.95 -4.68 1.04
N THR A 45 5.04 -5.44 -0.05
CA THR A 45 6.24 -6.18 -0.43
C THR A 45 6.79 -5.61 -1.73
N LEU A 46 8.03 -5.16 -1.71
CA LEU A 46 8.78 -4.67 -2.86
C LEU A 46 9.79 -5.72 -3.29
N CYS A 47 9.67 -6.19 -4.52
CA CYS A 47 10.59 -7.16 -5.11
C CYS A 47 11.41 -6.47 -6.21
N GLY A 48 12.63 -6.12 -5.89
CA GLY A 48 13.59 -5.55 -6.84
C GLY A 48 14.51 -6.62 -7.44
N THR A 49 15.29 -6.23 -8.43
CA THR A 49 16.28 -7.13 -9.08
C THR A 49 17.56 -7.31 -8.26
N LYS A 50 17.80 -6.46 -7.29
CA LYS A 50 18.99 -6.52 -6.42
C LYS A 50 18.62 -6.85 -4.99
N GLU A 51 17.59 -6.17 -4.47
CA GLU A 51 17.15 -6.23 -3.09
C GLU A 51 15.63 -6.15 -3.04
N GLY A 52 15.05 -6.58 -1.95
CA GLY A 52 13.63 -6.44 -1.66
C GLY A 52 13.40 -5.83 -0.29
N ALA A 53 12.19 -5.33 -0.08
CA ALA A 53 11.74 -4.83 1.21
C ALA A 53 10.30 -5.25 1.48
N GLU A 54 9.96 -5.44 2.74
CA GLU A 54 8.60 -5.78 3.15
C GLU A 54 8.24 -5.00 4.43
N ILE A 55 7.12 -4.32 4.41
CA ILE A 55 6.50 -3.71 5.59
C ILE A 55 5.29 -4.55 5.97
N LYS A 56 5.21 -4.95 7.24
CA LYS A 56 4.10 -5.68 7.86
C LYS A 56 3.51 -4.88 9.00
N HIS A 57 2.18 -4.78 9.02
CA HIS A 57 1.44 -4.09 10.08
C HIS A 57 0.12 -4.80 10.34
N GLY A 58 -0.29 -4.85 11.61
CA GLY A 58 -1.54 -5.49 12.05
C GLY A 58 -1.44 -7.01 12.22
N GLY A 59 -2.50 -7.64 12.68
CA GLY A 59 -2.56 -9.07 12.94
C GLY A 59 -1.54 -9.53 13.98
N SER A 60 -0.65 -10.43 13.58
CA SER A 60 0.45 -10.92 14.42
C SER A 60 1.58 -9.90 14.62
N TYR A 61 1.52 -8.76 13.95
CA TYR A 61 2.51 -7.69 13.97
C TYR A 61 1.92 -6.42 14.60
N PRO A 62 1.80 -6.35 15.94
CA PRO A 62 1.19 -5.21 16.65
C PRO A 62 1.98 -3.90 16.48
N LYS A 63 3.26 -4.01 16.15
CA LYS A 63 4.12 -2.90 15.72
C LYS A 63 4.50 -3.14 14.27
N SER A 64 4.66 -2.06 13.50
CA SER A 64 5.17 -2.17 12.14
C SER A 64 6.56 -2.78 12.13
N GLU A 65 6.81 -3.70 11.22
CA GLU A 65 8.11 -4.30 10.99
C GLU A 65 8.56 -4.03 9.57
N LEU A 66 9.80 -3.59 9.43
CA LEU A 66 10.44 -3.40 8.13
C LEU A 66 11.55 -4.44 7.96
N TRP A 67 11.43 -5.20 6.90
CA TRP A 67 12.35 -6.25 6.52
C TRP A 67 13.03 -5.88 5.21
N PHE A 68 14.35 -6.09 5.14
CA PHE A 68 15.11 -6.04 3.89
C PHE A 68 15.62 -7.43 3.55
N ASN A 69 15.61 -7.80 2.29
CA ASN A 69 16.29 -8.99 1.82
C ASN A 69 17.28 -8.65 0.72
N HIS A 70 18.42 -9.28 0.75
CA HIS A 70 19.52 -9.08 -0.18
C HIS A 70 20.38 -10.35 -0.31
N THR A 71 21.27 -10.37 -1.27
CA THR A 71 22.22 -11.47 -1.45
C THR A 71 23.59 -11.04 -0.95
N ARG A 72 24.15 -11.80 0.01
CA ARG A 72 25.51 -11.63 0.51
C ARG A 72 26.27 -12.95 0.38
N HIS A 73 27.43 -12.92 -0.26
CA HIS A 73 28.27 -14.13 -0.51
C HIS A 73 27.52 -15.28 -1.21
N GLY A 74 26.63 -14.94 -2.16
CA GLY A 74 25.83 -15.91 -2.90
C GLY A 74 24.68 -16.54 -2.12
N LYS A 75 24.38 -16.05 -0.91
CA LYS A 75 23.26 -16.49 -0.06
C LYS A 75 22.25 -15.38 0.16
N MET A 76 20.99 -15.75 0.16
CA MET A 76 19.94 -14.83 0.57
C MET A 76 20.01 -14.57 2.08
N CYS A 77 20.03 -13.31 2.44
CA CYS A 77 20.02 -12.83 3.80
C CYS A 77 18.80 -11.91 3.99
N HIS A 78 18.34 -11.78 5.21
CA HIS A 78 17.37 -10.76 5.58
C HIS A 78 17.83 -10.02 6.83
N GLU A 79 17.47 -8.75 6.88
CA GLU A 79 17.68 -7.86 8.02
C GLU A 79 16.31 -7.32 8.44
N THR A 80 16.09 -7.24 9.74
CA THR A 80 14.86 -6.64 10.29
C THR A 80 15.21 -5.38 11.05
N LEU A 81 14.45 -4.35 10.79
CA LEU A 81 14.39 -3.20 11.67
C LEU A 81 13.14 -3.37 12.54
N SER A 82 13.33 -3.65 13.80
CA SER A 82 12.24 -3.82 14.78
C SER A 82 12.43 -2.89 15.96
N GLY A 83 11.35 -2.38 16.54
CA GLY A 83 11.36 -1.53 17.71
C GLY A 83 10.85 -0.11 17.45
N GLU A 84 11.02 0.76 18.46
CA GLU A 84 10.51 2.14 18.41
C GLU A 84 11.26 3.05 17.43
N ALA A 85 12.43 2.60 16.94
CA ALA A 85 13.27 3.33 15.99
C ALA A 85 12.91 3.06 14.51
N LEU A 86 11.74 2.51 14.27
CA LEU A 86 11.36 1.95 12.97
C LEU A 86 11.17 2.97 11.91
N VAL A 87 11.58 3.96 11.69
CA VAL A 87 11.38 4.94 10.63
C VAL A 87 10.67 6.16 11.18
N ASP A 88 11.46 7.06 11.59
CA ASP A 88 11.01 8.44 11.74
C ASP A 88 10.73 8.99 10.34
N TYR A 89 9.55 8.70 9.80
CA TYR A 89 9.14 9.17 8.48
C TYR A 89 9.09 10.70 8.39
N PHE A 90 9.08 11.39 9.53
CA PHE A 90 8.82 12.82 9.63
C PHE A 90 9.71 13.52 10.65
N ASP A 91 11.02 13.28 10.60
CA ASP A 91 12.01 14.02 11.42
C ASP A 91 11.64 14.16 12.92
N GLY A 92 11.19 13.07 13.53
CA GLY A 92 10.86 13.06 14.96
C GLY A 92 9.45 13.59 15.30
N VAL A 93 8.59 13.77 14.32
CA VAL A 93 7.19 14.14 14.54
C VAL A 93 6.39 12.89 14.95
N ASN A 94 6.07 12.79 16.24
CA ASN A 94 5.24 11.71 16.77
C ASN A 94 3.74 12.06 16.65
N GLU A 95 3.27 12.29 15.43
CA GLU A 95 1.87 12.58 15.14
C GLU A 95 1.28 11.50 14.22
N ALA A 96 -0.04 11.34 14.26
CA ALA A 96 -0.72 10.43 13.35
C ALA A 96 -0.50 10.88 11.89
N PRO A 97 -0.22 9.96 10.95
CA PRO A 97 0.09 10.29 9.54
C PRO A 97 -0.92 11.23 8.88
N GLY A 98 -2.21 11.05 9.13
CA GLY A 98 -3.26 11.94 8.59
C GLY A 98 -3.19 13.37 9.12
N VAL A 99 -2.69 13.59 10.34
CA VAL A 99 -2.48 14.95 10.88
C VAL A 99 -1.29 15.62 10.19
N VAL A 100 -0.22 14.87 9.95
CA VAL A 100 0.96 15.36 9.24
C VAL A 100 0.60 15.71 7.80
N GLU A 101 -0.14 14.85 7.12
CA GLU A 101 -0.64 15.10 5.76
C GLU A 101 -1.49 16.38 5.68
N ALA A 102 -2.44 16.54 6.60
CA ALA A 102 -3.27 17.74 6.65
C ALA A 102 -2.45 19.03 6.89
N LYS A 103 -1.47 18.99 7.79
CA LYS A 103 -0.56 20.11 8.03
C LYS A 103 0.25 20.47 6.80
N GLN A 104 0.85 19.49 6.14
CA GLN A 104 1.64 19.70 4.91
C GLN A 104 0.78 20.28 3.79
N TRP A 105 -0.47 19.84 3.67
CA TRP A 105 -1.41 20.39 2.71
C TRP A 105 -1.74 21.86 2.97
N ILE A 106 -2.05 22.20 4.22
CA ILE A 106 -2.34 23.59 4.63
C ILE A 106 -1.08 24.47 4.40
N GLU A 107 0.09 24.00 4.78
CA GLU A 107 1.34 24.74 4.59
C GLU A 107 1.64 24.99 3.12
N ALA A 108 1.41 24.01 2.24
CA ALA A 108 1.56 24.19 0.81
C ALA A 108 0.64 25.28 0.26
N ILE A 109 -0.61 25.36 0.74
CA ILE A 109 -1.55 26.42 0.36
C ILE A 109 -1.06 27.79 0.86
N LEU A 110 -0.67 27.89 2.12
CA LEU A 110 -0.24 29.16 2.72
C LEU A 110 1.07 29.69 2.12
N SER A 111 1.94 28.81 1.70
CA SER A 111 3.25 29.13 1.12
C SER A 111 3.27 29.19 -0.40
N ASP A 112 2.13 28.94 -1.06
CA ASP A 112 2.01 28.86 -2.52
C ASP A 112 3.02 27.86 -3.15
N THR A 113 3.17 26.70 -2.50
CA THR A 113 4.07 25.64 -2.93
C THR A 113 3.31 24.38 -3.35
N GLN A 114 4.01 23.45 -4.00
CA GLN A 114 3.42 22.16 -4.36
C GLN A 114 3.25 21.29 -3.11
N PRO A 115 2.12 20.62 -2.93
CA PRO A 115 1.93 19.64 -1.87
C PRO A 115 2.84 18.42 -2.05
N CYS A 116 3.11 17.70 -0.98
CA CYS A 116 3.92 16.48 -0.99
C CYS A 116 3.36 15.43 -1.97
N VAL A 117 2.05 15.27 -2.00
CA VAL A 117 1.33 14.44 -2.99
C VAL A 117 0.58 15.36 -3.94
N LYS A 118 0.91 15.31 -5.22
CA LYS A 118 0.25 16.12 -6.23
C LYS A 118 -1.12 15.55 -6.62
N PRO A 119 -2.08 16.40 -6.99
CA PRO A 119 -3.41 15.95 -7.43
C PRO A 119 -3.36 14.92 -8.57
N GLU A 120 -2.41 15.08 -9.52
CA GLU A 120 -2.23 14.16 -10.64
C GLU A 120 -1.77 12.76 -10.18
N GLU A 121 -0.99 12.68 -9.11
CA GLU A 121 -0.54 11.42 -8.52
C GLU A 121 -1.69 10.71 -7.81
N ALA A 122 -2.47 11.44 -7.01
CA ALA A 122 -3.69 10.94 -6.39
C ALA A 122 -4.72 10.48 -7.43
N PHE A 123 -4.91 11.27 -8.50
CA PHE A 123 -5.81 10.92 -9.59
C PHE A 123 -5.40 9.63 -10.29
N ARG A 124 -4.08 9.35 -10.38
CA ARG A 124 -3.59 8.09 -10.96
C ARG A 124 -4.05 6.87 -10.16
N VAL A 125 -4.08 6.97 -8.84
CA VAL A 125 -4.61 5.91 -7.98
C VAL A 125 -6.09 5.67 -8.28
N THR A 126 -6.88 6.73 -8.36
CA THR A 126 -8.32 6.65 -8.71
C THR A 126 -8.53 6.00 -10.08
N GLN A 127 -7.72 6.33 -11.08
CA GLN A 127 -7.78 5.69 -12.40
C GLN A 127 -7.49 4.18 -12.35
N ILE A 128 -6.53 3.76 -11.52
CA ILE A 128 -6.22 2.34 -11.33
C ILE A 128 -7.41 1.61 -10.69
N LEU A 129 -8.00 2.18 -9.65
CA LEU A 129 -9.18 1.60 -9.00
C LEU A 129 -10.36 1.46 -9.96
N ASP A 130 -10.70 2.52 -10.69
CA ASP A 130 -11.75 2.50 -11.72
C ASP A 130 -11.48 1.43 -12.80
N ALA A 131 -10.21 1.30 -13.21
CA ALA A 131 -9.82 0.29 -14.19
C ALA A 131 -9.96 -1.15 -13.66
N ILE A 132 -9.74 -1.38 -12.37
CA ILE A 132 -9.97 -2.70 -11.73
C ILE A 132 -11.45 -3.06 -11.80
N TYR A 133 -12.37 -2.15 -11.45
CA TYR A 133 -13.81 -2.38 -11.58
C TYR A 133 -14.20 -2.66 -13.03
N LYS A 134 -13.78 -1.84 -13.98
CA LYS A 134 -14.06 -2.02 -15.42
C LYS A 134 -13.51 -3.33 -15.96
N ALA A 135 -12.31 -3.74 -15.52
CA ALA A 135 -11.72 -5.01 -15.92
C ALA A 135 -12.55 -6.20 -15.43
N SER A 136 -13.05 -6.13 -14.19
CA SER A 136 -13.93 -7.14 -13.62
C SER A 136 -15.26 -7.23 -14.35
N GLU A 137 -15.92 -6.10 -14.59
CA GLU A 137 -17.21 -6.03 -15.30
C GLU A 137 -17.13 -6.56 -16.74
N ARG A 138 -16.06 -6.21 -17.46
CA ARG A 138 -15.89 -6.55 -18.87
C ARG A 138 -15.13 -7.85 -19.11
N ASN A 139 -14.55 -8.41 -18.05
CA ASN A 139 -13.66 -9.58 -18.14
C ASN A 139 -12.52 -9.39 -19.17
N GLU A 140 -11.93 -8.19 -19.18
CA GLU A 140 -10.87 -7.82 -20.12
C GLU A 140 -9.79 -6.96 -19.45
N THR A 141 -8.62 -6.86 -20.10
CA THR A 141 -7.56 -5.95 -19.65
C THR A 141 -7.87 -4.52 -20.07
N ILE A 142 -7.93 -3.59 -19.12
CA ILE A 142 -8.09 -2.16 -19.37
C ILE A 142 -6.71 -1.52 -19.58
N LYS A 143 -6.56 -0.71 -20.62
CA LYS A 143 -5.36 0.08 -20.91
C LYS A 143 -5.68 1.57 -20.83
N PHE A 144 -4.79 2.37 -20.22
CA PHE A 144 -4.92 3.83 -20.07
C PHE A 144 -3.57 4.54 -19.97
#